data_ef99a92455a414882c82cfcf543155a8
#
_entry.id   ef99a92455a414882c82cfcf543155a8
#
_cell.length_a   1.000
_cell.length_b   1.000
_cell.length_c   1.000
_cell.angle_alpha   90.00
_cell.angle_beta   90.00
_cell.angle_gamma   90.00
#
_symmetry.space_group_name_H-M   'P 1'
#
loop_
_entity.id
_entity.type
_entity.pdbx_description
1 polymer ?
#
loop_
_entity_poly.entity_id
_entity_poly.type
_entity_poly.pdbx_seq_one_letter_code
_entity_poly.pdbx_strand_id
1 'polypeptide(L)'
;MATEQELRQSVVSIMQGWIGWSEANGKHKKIIDLYNTQKPLPRGYKVKYTDEWCAATVTAAGMQAGLSDIILGECSCSRMIALYKAKGRWMEDDAYRPDIGDILMYCWKDGDNYATTDQTANPNHVGFVGAVNSNTMTIYEGNKGEAVATRTVPINGRYIRGY
;
A
#
# COMPACT_ATOMS: atom_id res chain seq x y z
N MET A 1 23.90 8.34 -6.15
CA MET A 1 22.87 7.27 -6.24
C MET A 1 22.19 7.10 -4.89
N ALA A 2 20.88 7.06 -4.85
CA ALA A 2 20.14 6.89 -3.60
C ALA A 2 20.31 5.48 -3.02
N THR A 3 20.42 5.39 -1.70
CA THR A 3 20.43 4.12 -0.99
C THR A 3 19.04 3.53 -0.93
N GLU A 4 18.95 2.23 -0.61
CA GLU A 4 17.65 1.57 -0.39
C GLU A 4 16.85 2.30 0.69
N GLN A 5 17.50 2.72 1.78
CA GLN A 5 16.82 3.42 2.87
C GLN A 5 16.28 4.77 2.42
N GLU A 6 17.01 5.49 1.59
CA GLU A 6 16.55 6.77 1.01
C GLU A 6 15.36 6.55 0.08
N LEU A 7 15.38 5.49 -0.73
CA LEU A 7 14.26 5.15 -1.61
C LEU A 7 13.01 4.77 -0.80
N ARG A 8 13.17 3.98 0.25
CA ARG A 8 12.09 3.63 1.17
C ARG A 8 11.49 4.87 1.83
N GLN A 9 12.36 5.77 2.31
CA GLN A 9 11.90 7.02 2.92
C GLN A 9 11.19 7.94 1.92
N SER A 10 11.56 7.89 0.65
CA SER A 10 10.96 8.76 -0.36
C SER A 10 9.46 8.52 -0.55
N VAL A 11 9.03 7.25 -0.59
CA VAL A 11 7.58 6.96 -0.71
C VAL A 11 6.82 7.33 0.55
N VAL A 12 7.42 7.13 1.71
CA VAL A 12 6.82 7.54 3.00
C VAL A 12 6.64 9.05 3.05
N SER A 13 7.65 9.82 2.62
CA SER A 13 7.59 11.28 2.59
C SER A 13 6.50 11.78 1.65
N ILE A 14 6.31 11.14 0.50
CA ILE A 14 5.22 11.47 -0.41
C ILE A 14 3.86 11.24 0.25
N MET A 15 3.68 10.09 0.89
CA MET A 15 2.44 9.80 1.60
C MET A 15 2.18 10.80 2.73
N GLN A 16 3.22 11.21 3.46
CA GLN A 16 3.11 12.25 4.48
C GLN A 16 2.60 13.57 3.90
N GLY A 17 3.09 13.94 2.73
CA GLY A 17 2.63 15.14 2.02
C GLY A 17 1.20 15.06 1.54
N TRP A 18 0.65 13.87 1.39
CA TRP A 18 -0.74 13.65 0.95
C TRP A 18 -1.73 13.48 2.09
N ILE A 19 -1.28 13.43 3.34
CA ILE A 19 -2.18 13.30 4.49
C ILE A 19 -3.26 14.41 4.43
N GLY A 20 -4.51 14.00 4.61
CA GLY A 20 -5.66 14.90 4.55
C GLY A 20 -6.26 15.06 3.15
N TRP A 21 -5.61 14.57 2.09
CA TRP A 21 -6.25 14.51 0.77
C TRP A 21 -7.41 13.53 0.86
N SER A 22 -8.60 13.95 0.43
CA SER A 22 -9.83 13.19 0.67
C SER A 22 -10.81 13.31 -0.46
N GLU A 23 -11.84 12.47 -0.43
CA GLU A 23 -12.97 12.61 -1.34
C GLU A 23 -13.74 13.90 -1.04
N ALA A 24 -13.85 14.28 0.24
CA ALA A 24 -14.57 15.47 0.66
C ALA A 24 -13.98 16.76 0.09
N ASN A 25 -12.64 16.88 0.02
CA ASN A 25 -11.99 18.07 -0.56
C ASN A 25 -11.61 17.89 -2.03
N GLY A 26 -11.88 16.74 -2.61
CA GLY A 26 -11.59 16.43 -4.01
C GLY A 26 -10.13 16.18 -4.35
N LYS A 27 -9.22 16.25 -3.39
CA LYS A 27 -7.78 16.07 -3.66
C LYS A 27 -7.40 14.62 -3.95
N HIS A 28 -8.24 13.65 -3.57
CA HIS A 28 -8.04 12.25 -3.97
C HIS A 28 -7.97 12.11 -5.50
N LYS A 29 -8.61 12.99 -6.24
CA LYS A 29 -8.59 13.00 -7.71
C LYS A 29 -7.18 13.16 -8.26
N LYS A 30 -6.32 13.90 -7.58
CA LYS A 30 -4.92 14.07 -7.99
C LYS A 30 -4.17 12.75 -7.96
N ILE A 31 -4.44 11.92 -6.97
CA ILE A 31 -3.84 10.58 -6.84
C ILE A 31 -4.33 9.68 -7.98
N ILE A 32 -5.62 9.66 -8.23
CA ILE A 32 -6.23 8.84 -9.29
C ILE A 32 -5.76 9.31 -10.67
N ASP A 33 -5.69 10.62 -10.90
CA ASP A 33 -5.20 11.16 -12.16
C ASP A 33 -3.74 10.78 -12.40
N LEU A 34 -2.89 10.83 -11.37
CA LEU A 34 -1.51 10.39 -11.47
C LEU A 34 -1.44 8.91 -11.83
N TYR A 35 -2.20 8.06 -11.13
CA TYR A 35 -2.28 6.62 -11.45
C TYR A 35 -2.63 6.43 -12.94
N ASN A 36 -3.60 7.16 -13.43
CA ASN A 36 -4.12 7.01 -14.79
C ASN A 36 -3.16 7.54 -15.88
N THR A 37 -2.06 8.18 -15.51
CA THR A 37 -1.02 8.58 -16.48
C THR A 37 -0.14 7.43 -16.95
N GLN A 38 -0.23 6.26 -16.33
CA GLN A 38 0.57 5.10 -16.72
C GLN A 38 0.30 4.69 -18.18
N LYS A 39 1.36 4.28 -18.88
CA LYS A 39 1.29 3.84 -20.28
C LYS A 39 2.11 2.55 -20.47
N PRO A 40 1.46 1.39 -20.63
CA PRO A 40 0.02 1.16 -20.60
C PRO A 40 -0.55 1.16 -19.18
N LEU A 41 -1.85 1.41 -19.07
CA LEU A 41 -2.55 1.21 -17.80
C LEU A 41 -2.58 -0.28 -17.44
N PRO A 42 -2.39 -0.64 -16.17
CA PRO A 42 -2.54 -2.04 -15.74
C PRO A 42 -3.90 -2.59 -16.17
N ARG A 43 -3.89 -3.69 -16.92
CA ARG A 43 -5.06 -4.34 -17.50
C ARG A 43 -5.91 -3.41 -18.38
N GLY A 44 -5.36 -2.27 -18.82
CA GLY A 44 -6.11 -1.28 -19.59
C GLY A 44 -7.23 -0.57 -18.82
N TYR A 45 -7.28 -0.72 -17.50
CA TYR A 45 -8.36 -0.17 -16.68
C TYR A 45 -8.02 1.23 -16.18
N LYS A 46 -8.88 2.20 -16.51
CA LYS A 46 -8.78 3.56 -16.00
C LYS A 46 -9.59 3.65 -14.70
N VAL A 47 -8.93 3.99 -13.60
CA VAL A 47 -9.58 4.13 -12.30
C VAL A 47 -10.50 5.34 -12.30
N LYS A 48 -11.71 5.14 -11.78
CA LYS A 48 -12.72 6.21 -11.66
C LYS A 48 -12.59 6.86 -10.27
N TYR A 49 -13.04 8.10 -10.16
CA TYR A 49 -13.03 8.82 -8.89
C TYR A 49 -13.95 8.19 -7.83
N THR A 50 -14.87 7.32 -8.25
CA THR A 50 -15.80 6.59 -7.38
C THR A 50 -15.33 5.19 -7.04
N ASP A 51 -14.21 4.73 -7.62
CA ASP A 51 -13.64 3.43 -7.31
C ASP A 51 -12.91 3.46 -5.96
N GLU A 52 -12.64 2.29 -5.39
CA GLU A 52 -11.71 2.14 -4.29
C GLU A 52 -10.31 2.55 -4.76
N TRP A 53 -9.61 3.35 -3.98
CA TRP A 53 -8.35 3.95 -4.43
C TRP A 53 -7.15 3.67 -3.52
N CYS A 54 -7.26 2.70 -2.61
CA CYS A 54 -6.14 2.36 -1.72
C CYS A 54 -4.92 1.82 -2.48
N ALA A 55 -5.11 0.85 -3.36
CA ALA A 55 -4.01 0.30 -4.16
C ALA A 55 -3.51 1.31 -5.21
N ALA A 56 -4.40 2.09 -5.79
CA ALA A 56 -4.01 3.17 -6.71
C ALA A 56 -3.12 4.19 -6.02
N THR A 57 -3.35 4.48 -4.73
CA THR A 57 -2.51 5.39 -3.95
C THR A 57 -1.08 4.85 -3.81
N VAL A 58 -0.93 3.57 -3.49
CA VAL A 58 0.38 2.92 -3.39
C VAL A 58 1.14 3.03 -4.71
N THR A 59 0.49 2.70 -5.81
CA THR A 59 1.08 2.81 -7.14
C THR A 59 1.46 4.25 -7.48
N ALA A 60 0.57 5.20 -7.23
CA ALA A 60 0.81 6.62 -7.52
C ALA A 60 1.98 7.17 -6.70
N ALA A 61 2.10 6.80 -5.43
CA ALA A 61 3.24 7.20 -4.60
C ALA A 61 4.56 6.67 -5.16
N GLY A 62 4.57 5.42 -5.61
CA GLY A 62 5.73 4.84 -6.28
C GLY A 62 6.10 5.57 -7.56
N MET A 63 5.11 5.96 -8.37
CA MET A 63 5.33 6.75 -9.58
C MET A 63 5.92 8.12 -9.25
N GLN A 64 5.37 8.80 -8.25
CA GLN A 64 5.85 10.11 -7.82
C GLN A 64 7.29 10.04 -7.32
N ALA A 65 7.67 8.94 -6.68
CA ALA A 65 9.04 8.72 -6.20
C ALA A 65 10.01 8.28 -7.30
N GLY A 66 9.53 8.02 -8.52
CA GLY A 66 10.35 7.47 -9.60
C GLY A 66 10.70 6.00 -9.42
N LEU A 67 9.88 5.23 -8.70
CA LEU A 67 10.14 3.84 -8.32
C LEU A 67 9.20 2.84 -9.01
N SER A 68 8.73 3.14 -10.21
CA SER A 68 7.78 2.27 -10.92
C SER A 68 8.34 0.88 -11.24
N ASP A 69 9.67 0.72 -11.28
CA ASP A 69 10.33 -0.58 -11.48
C ASP A 69 10.28 -1.46 -10.23
N ILE A 70 10.06 -0.86 -9.07
CA ILE A 70 10.07 -1.53 -7.77
C ILE A 70 8.65 -1.65 -7.23
N ILE A 71 7.90 -0.54 -7.25
CA ILE A 71 6.51 -0.49 -6.82
C ILE A 71 5.65 -0.68 -8.06
N LEU A 72 5.21 -1.91 -8.24
CA LEU A 72 4.56 -2.35 -9.47
C LEU A 72 3.15 -1.78 -9.59
N GLY A 73 2.77 -1.37 -10.79
CA GLY A 73 1.52 -0.66 -11.02
C GLY A 73 0.29 -1.57 -11.00
N GLU A 74 -0.63 -1.32 -10.10
CA GLU A 74 -1.91 -2.02 -10.02
C GLU A 74 -2.90 -1.23 -9.15
N CYS A 75 -4.18 -1.38 -9.41
CA CYS A 75 -5.26 -0.79 -8.61
C CYS A 75 -6.09 -1.84 -7.85
N SER A 76 -5.73 -3.11 -7.95
CA SER A 76 -6.36 -4.21 -7.23
C SER A 76 -5.37 -4.83 -6.25
N CYS A 77 -5.77 -4.94 -4.97
CA CYS A 77 -4.91 -5.53 -3.95
C CYS A 77 -4.53 -6.98 -4.26
N SER A 78 -5.46 -7.81 -4.69
CA SER A 78 -5.18 -9.23 -4.99
C SER A 78 -4.25 -9.37 -6.18
N ARG A 79 -4.41 -8.54 -7.21
CA ARG A 79 -3.52 -8.56 -8.36
C ARG A 79 -2.14 -8.01 -8.04
N MET A 80 -2.08 -7.03 -7.14
CA MET A 80 -0.82 -6.50 -6.63
C MET A 80 -0.02 -7.59 -5.92
N ILE A 81 -0.66 -8.39 -5.06
CA ILE A 81 -0.03 -9.56 -4.43
C ILE A 81 0.52 -10.52 -5.49
N ALA A 82 -0.27 -10.82 -6.51
CA ALA A 82 0.14 -11.72 -7.58
C ALA A 82 1.40 -11.21 -8.31
N LEU A 83 1.47 -9.90 -8.57
CA LEU A 83 2.65 -9.29 -9.19
C LEU A 83 3.89 -9.45 -8.31
N TYR A 84 3.79 -9.20 -7.01
CA TYR A 84 4.92 -9.34 -6.09
C TYR A 84 5.33 -10.79 -5.88
N LYS A 85 4.38 -11.71 -5.85
CA LYS A 85 4.69 -13.16 -5.82
C LYS A 85 5.52 -13.56 -7.04
N ALA A 86 5.13 -13.09 -8.22
CA ALA A 86 5.84 -13.38 -9.45
C ALA A 86 7.27 -12.82 -9.45
N LYS A 87 7.55 -11.78 -8.67
CA LYS A 87 8.89 -11.20 -8.52
C LYS A 87 9.66 -11.75 -7.32
N GLY A 88 9.07 -12.68 -6.56
CA GLY A 88 9.71 -13.21 -5.36
C GLY A 88 9.81 -12.20 -4.21
N ARG A 89 8.92 -11.22 -4.16
CA ARG A 89 8.95 -10.12 -3.19
C ARG A 89 7.77 -10.10 -2.23
N TRP A 90 6.97 -11.15 -2.23
CA TRP A 90 5.82 -11.25 -1.33
C TRP A 90 6.20 -12.08 -0.10
N MET A 91 5.89 -11.57 1.09
CA MET A 91 6.26 -12.19 2.36
C MET A 91 5.00 -12.53 3.17
N GLU A 92 4.85 -13.80 3.53
CA GLU A 92 3.80 -14.31 4.41
C GLU A 92 4.38 -14.96 5.67
N ASP A 93 5.65 -14.75 5.94
CA ASP A 93 6.34 -15.32 7.11
C ASP A 93 5.94 -14.54 8.36
N ASP A 94 5.37 -15.21 9.35
CA ASP A 94 4.94 -14.61 10.61
C ASP A 94 6.12 -14.14 11.49
N ALA A 95 7.34 -14.53 11.15
CA ALA A 95 8.56 -14.04 11.78
C ALA A 95 9.16 -12.81 11.07
N TYR A 96 8.57 -12.38 9.95
CA TYR A 96 9.06 -11.23 9.21
C TYR A 96 8.90 -9.95 10.02
N ARG A 97 10.00 -9.18 10.09
CA ARG A 97 9.95 -7.84 10.68
C ARG A 97 9.88 -6.79 9.57
N PRO A 98 8.76 -6.08 9.45
CA PRO A 98 8.60 -5.08 8.41
C PRO A 98 9.55 -3.89 8.57
N ASP A 99 9.86 -3.24 7.47
CA ASP A 99 10.67 -2.02 7.41
C ASP A 99 9.86 -0.91 6.74
N ILE A 100 10.31 0.33 6.94
CA ILE A 100 9.65 1.48 6.29
C ILE A 100 9.65 1.30 4.78
N GLY A 101 8.60 1.76 4.13
CA GLY A 101 8.43 1.62 2.68
C GLY A 101 7.93 0.25 2.24
N ASP A 102 7.82 -0.74 3.14
CA ASP A 102 7.15 -2.00 2.82
C ASP A 102 5.68 -1.74 2.51
N ILE A 103 5.13 -2.52 1.61
CA ILE A 103 3.71 -2.48 1.28
C ILE A 103 3.00 -3.51 2.14
N LEU A 104 2.04 -3.06 2.95
CA LEU A 104 1.27 -3.92 3.85
C LEU A 104 -0.11 -4.17 3.25
N MET A 105 -0.50 -5.43 3.16
CA MET A 105 -1.84 -5.85 2.73
C MET A 105 -2.68 -6.29 3.92
N TYR A 106 -3.95 -5.90 3.90
CA TYR A 106 -4.94 -6.25 4.92
C TYR A 106 -6.01 -7.16 4.36
N CYS A 107 -6.59 -7.98 5.23
CA CYS A 107 -7.88 -8.61 5.01
C CYS A 107 -8.77 -8.35 6.24
N TRP A 108 -9.76 -7.47 6.08
CA TRP A 108 -10.65 -7.11 7.20
C TRP A 108 -11.59 -8.23 7.63
N LYS A 109 -11.76 -9.24 6.78
CA LYS A 109 -12.60 -10.39 7.08
C LYS A 109 -11.90 -11.45 7.90
N ASP A 110 -10.58 -11.41 7.95
CA ASP A 110 -9.75 -12.32 8.73
C ASP A 110 -9.45 -11.64 10.07
N GLY A 111 -10.11 -12.11 11.13
CA GLY A 111 -9.99 -11.51 12.46
C GLY A 111 -8.85 -12.07 13.30
N ASP A 112 -8.12 -13.05 12.80
CA ASP A 112 -7.05 -13.71 13.54
C ASP A 112 -5.73 -12.92 13.44
N ASN A 113 -4.75 -13.29 14.26
CA ASN A 113 -3.40 -12.77 14.16
C ASN A 113 -2.73 -13.30 12.89
N TYR A 114 -1.74 -12.54 12.40
CA TYR A 114 -0.97 -12.92 11.22
C TYR A 114 -0.39 -14.34 11.35
N ALA A 115 0.12 -14.69 12.52
CA ALA A 115 0.72 -15.99 12.78
C ALA A 115 -0.28 -17.16 12.77
N THR A 116 -1.57 -16.89 12.92
CA THR A 116 -2.62 -17.93 13.01
C THR A 116 -3.61 -17.89 11.85
N THR A 117 -3.54 -16.87 11.00
CA THR A 117 -4.38 -16.79 9.80
C THR A 117 -3.91 -17.80 8.76
N ASP A 118 -4.81 -18.23 7.89
CA ASP A 118 -4.47 -19.11 6.78
C ASP A 118 -3.73 -18.38 5.65
N GLN A 119 -3.70 -17.06 5.69
CA GLN A 119 -3.01 -16.20 4.72
C GLN A 119 -3.43 -16.45 3.28
N THR A 120 -4.65 -16.93 3.09
CA THR A 120 -5.20 -17.22 1.76
C THR A 120 -6.36 -16.32 1.40
N ALA A 121 -6.90 -15.55 2.36
CA ALA A 121 -8.03 -14.67 2.14
C ALA A 121 -7.71 -13.57 1.12
N ASN A 122 -8.72 -13.10 0.41
CA ASN A 122 -8.54 -12.00 -0.55
C ASN A 122 -8.24 -10.70 0.21
N PRO A 123 -7.16 -9.99 -0.14
CA PRO A 123 -6.86 -8.70 0.47
C PRO A 123 -7.89 -7.67 0.01
N ASN A 124 -8.25 -6.75 0.90
CA ASN A 124 -9.20 -5.69 0.59
C ASN A 124 -8.72 -4.29 0.97
N HIS A 125 -7.49 -4.16 1.45
CA HIS A 125 -6.89 -2.86 1.74
C HIS A 125 -5.37 -2.95 1.72
N VAL A 126 -4.70 -1.82 1.51
CA VAL A 126 -3.24 -1.75 1.38
C VAL A 126 -2.71 -0.39 1.82
N GLY A 127 -1.49 -0.36 2.33
CA GLY A 127 -0.79 0.86 2.66
C GLY A 127 0.72 0.66 2.70
N PHE A 128 1.45 1.72 3.05
CA PHE A 128 2.89 1.68 3.27
C PHE A 128 3.21 1.68 4.76
N VAL A 129 4.17 0.86 5.16
CA VAL A 129 4.78 0.95 6.48
C VAL A 129 5.60 2.24 6.54
N GLY A 130 5.22 3.15 7.43
CA GLY A 130 5.87 4.47 7.55
C GLY A 130 6.76 4.62 8.77
N ALA A 131 6.50 3.82 9.81
CA ALA A 131 7.32 3.79 11.02
C ALA A 131 7.19 2.43 11.68
N VAL A 132 8.25 1.95 12.30
CA VAL A 132 8.28 0.66 12.98
C VAL A 132 8.89 0.87 14.37
N ASN A 133 8.12 0.50 15.41
CA ASN A 133 8.60 0.45 16.80
C ASN A 133 8.85 -1.02 17.18
N SER A 134 9.13 -1.28 18.45
CA SER A 134 9.40 -2.66 18.89
C SER A 134 8.19 -3.59 18.69
N ASN A 135 6.97 -3.10 18.93
CA ASN A 135 5.75 -3.90 18.91
C ASN A 135 4.68 -3.43 17.92
N THR A 136 4.79 -2.20 17.42
CA THR A 136 3.78 -1.57 16.58
C THR A 136 4.40 -0.93 15.34
N MET A 137 3.55 -0.65 14.37
CA MET A 137 3.95 0.10 13.18
C MET A 137 2.86 1.09 12.80
N THR A 138 3.27 2.19 12.17
CA THR A 138 2.37 3.20 11.63
C THR A 138 2.26 2.99 10.12
N ILE A 139 1.04 2.89 9.62
CA ILE A 139 0.75 2.62 8.21
C ILE A 139 0.13 3.85 7.59
N TYR A 140 0.64 4.26 6.42
CA TYR A 140 0.07 5.33 5.61
C TYR A 140 -0.80 4.72 4.52
N GLU A 141 -2.06 5.13 4.47
CA GLU A 141 -3.08 4.51 3.62
C GLU A 141 -3.85 5.54 2.82
N GLY A 142 -4.14 5.22 1.57
CA GLY A 142 -5.17 5.92 0.81
C GLY A 142 -6.53 5.30 1.08
N ASN A 143 -7.59 6.09 0.95
CA ASN A 143 -8.96 5.64 1.14
C ASN A 143 -9.24 5.04 2.53
N LYS A 144 -8.57 5.54 3.56
CA LYS A 144 -8.92 5.25 4.95
C LYS A 144 -9.94 6.29 5.40
N GLY A 145 -11.20 5.87 5.57
CA GLY A 145 -12.28 6.82 5.83
C GLY A 145 -12.38 7.85 4.70
N GLU A 146 -12.20 7.42 3.44
CA GLU A 146 -12.26 8.26 2.25
C GLU A 146 -11.17 9.33 2.17
N ALA A 147 -10.04 9.11 2.83
CA ALA A 147 -8.92 10.05 2.88
C ALA A 147 -7.58 9.34 2.93
N VAL A 148 -6.49 10.09 2.66
CA VAL A 148 -5.14 9.65 2.99
C VAL A 148 -4.93 9.90 4.47
N ALA A 149 -4.63 8.85 5.21
CA ALA A 149 -4.53 8.91 6.67
C ALA A 149 -3.57 7.84 7.20
N THR A 150 -3.34 7.86 8.50
CA THR A 150 -2.48 6.87 9.16
C THR A 150 -3.28 5.95 10.06
N ARG A 151 -2.69 4.79 10.33
CA ARG A 151 -3.21 3.79 11.26
C ARG A 151 -2.04 3.19 12.02
N THR A 152 -2.21 2.95 13.32
CA THR A 152 -1.23 2.23 14.12
C THR A 152 -1.74 0.82 14.38
N VAL A 153 -0.92 -0.18 14.08
CA VAL A 153 -1.28 -1.60 14.24
C VAL A 153 -0.13 -2.36 14.89
N PRO A 154 -0.42 -3.47 15.62
CA PRO A 154 0.62 -4.37 16.09
C PRO A 154 1.35 -5.01 14.91
N ILE A 155 2.65 -5.26 15.08
CA ILE A 155 3.44 -6.00 14.08
C ILE A 155 2.89 -7.42 14.01
N ASN A 156 2.59 -7.88 12.78
CA ASN A 156 2.04 -9.22 12.52
C ASN A 156 0.80 -9.53 13.36
N GLY A 157 -0.02 -8.51 13.60
CA GLY A 157 -1.27 -8.64 14.34
C GLY A 157 -2.46 -8.98 13.45
N ARG A 158 -3.64 -8.68 13.98
CA ARG A 158 -4.93 -8.97 13.30
C ARG A 158 -5.01 -8.26 11.95
N TYR A 159 -5.72 -8.88 11.03
CA TYR A 159 -6.07 -8.37 9.70
C TYR A 159 -4.90 -8.25 8.72
N ILE A 160 -3.68 -8.55 9.11
CA ILE A 160 -2.54 -8.48 8.20
C ILE A 160 -2.55 -9.69 7.28
N ARG A 161 -2.62 -9.41 5.96
CA ARG A 161 -2.60 -10.45 4.92
C ARG A 161 -1.17 -10.79 4.50
N GLY A 162 -0.26 -9.83 4.59
CA GLY A 162 1.15 -10.00 4.25
C GLY A 162 1.80 -8.68 3.83
N TYR A 163 3.05 -8.76 3.44
CA TYR A 163 3.90 -7.63 3.08
C TYR A 163 4.49 -7.76 1.67
#